data_e81dd306cc12b337bf66e445c973a9e7
#
_entry.id   e81dd306cc12b337bf66e445c973a9e7
#
_cell.length_a   1.000
_cell.length_b   1.000
_cell.length_c   1.000
_cell.angle_alpha   90.00
_cell.angle_beta   90.00
_cell.angle_gamma   90.00
#
_symmetry.space_group_name_H-M   'P 1'
#
loop_
_entity.id
_entity.type
_entity.pdbx_description
1 polymer ?
#
loop_
_entity_poly.entity_id
_entity_poly.type
_entity_poly.pdbx_seq_one_letter_code
_entity_poly.pdbx_strand_id
1 'polypeptide(L)'
;MNSDFVAATIPKRIEYWKSITSDQYVLNIVRGLNIELDKPYVNRDTVPCHLNSDDKLCISAEVESLAQIGVIERSVHEAEEVISPVFLVKKSDGSFRKILNLKYFNQFVKYEHFKMESLDNVLALMTPDCFMTSVDLRKAYYSVMIAPSSRKYVKFLWNGQLWQYFSLPNGLSGDPRIFTRVMKVLFSVIREHGADC
;
A
#
# COMPACT_ATOMS: atom_id res chain seq x y z
N MET A 1 -16.94 6.52 15.20
CA MET A 1 -16.77 5.88 13.88
C MET A 1 -16.11 4.55 14.10
N ASN A 2 -16.85 3.47 13.99
CA ASN A 2 -16.28 2.12 14.12
C ASN A 2 -15.35 1.87 12.95
N SER A 3 -14.05 1.84 13.20
CA SER A 3 -13.12 1.34 12.20
C SER A 3 -12.82 -0.11 12.54
N ASP A 4 -13.64 -1.04 12.03
CA ASP A 4 -13.34 -2.47 12.08
C ASP A 4 -12.16 -2.86 11.15
N PHE A 5 -11.51 -1.86 10.56
CA PHE A 5 -10.35 -2.07 9.71
C PHE A 5 -9.11 -2.33 10.56
N VAL A 6 -8.48 -3.47 10.33
CA VAL A 6 -7.18 -3.85 10.88
C VAL A 6 -6.21 -4.02 9.72
N ALA A 7 -5.03 -3.40 9.82
CA ALA A 7 -4.00 -3.52 8.78
C ALA A 7 -3.42 -4.95 8.68
N ALA A 8 -2.79 -5.24 7.55
CA ALA A 8 -2.09 -6.50 7.29
C ALA A 8 -2.91 -7.76 7.62
N THR A 9 -4.16 -7.79 7.18
CA THR A 9 -5.07 -8.92 7.44
C THR A 9 -4.89 -10.09 6.46
N ILE A 10 -4.34 -9.84 5.28
CA ILE A 10 -4.14 -10.85 4.23
C ILE A 10 -3.32 -12.06 4.76
N PRO A 11 -2.18 -11.89 5.46
CA PRO A 11 -1.40 -13.03 5.97
C PRO A 11 -2.15 -13.93 6.94
N LYS A 12 -3.13 -13.40 7.66
CA LYS A 12 -3.94 -14.18 8.62
C LYS A 12 -4.78 -15.28 7.93
N ARG A 13 -4.92 -15.21 6.63
CA ARG A 13 -5.70 -16.14 5.81
C ARG A 13 -4.82 -16.97 4.86
N ILE A 14 -3.56 -17.19 5.19
CA ILE A 14 -2.59 -17.85 4.30
C ILE A 14 -3.06 -19.23 3.84
N GLU A 15 -3.71 -20.02 4.70
CA GLU A 15 -4.19 -21.36 4.33
C GLU A 15 -5.34 -21.28 3.29
N TYR A 16 -6.21 -20.29 3.41
CA TYR A 16 -7.22 -20.03 2.38
C TYR A 16 -6.56 -19.61 1.06
N TRP A 17 -5.55 -18.74 1.09
CA TRP A 17 -4.82 -18.34 -0.11
C TRP A 17 -4.15 -19.53 -0.81
N LYS A 18 -3.58 -20.46 -0.05
CA LYS A 18 -3.01 -21.71 -0.60
C LYS A 18 -4.07 -22.61 -1.25
N SER A 19 -5.32 -22.56 -0.80
CA SER A 19 -6.39 -23.36 -1.39
C SER A 19 -6.91 -22.79 -2.71
N ILE A 20 -6.73 -21.49 -2.96
CA ILE A 20 -7.26 -20.82 -4.16
C ILE A 20 -6.17 -20.45 -5.19
N THR A 21 -4.88 -20.59 -4.87
CA THR A 21 -3.79 -20.33 -5.81
C THR A 21 -2.53 -21.12 -5.47
N SER A 22 -1.83 -21.56 -6.51
CA SER A 22 -0.46 -22.11 -6.43
C SER A 22 0.62 -21.10 -6.86
N ASP A 23 0.24 -19.87 -7.26
CA ASP A 23 1.18 -18.84 -7.67
C ASP A 23 2.06 -18.42 -6.49
N GLN A 24 3.33 -18.83 -6.53
CA GLN A 24 4.30 -18.54 -5.47
C GLN A 24 4.58 -17.05 -5.30
N TYR A 25 4.49 -16.27 -6.37
CA TYR A 25 4.65 -14.82 -6.29
C TYR A 25 3.54 -14.20 -5.43
N VAL A 26 2.28 -14.58 -5.69
CA VAL A 26 1.14 -14.12 -4.89
C VAL A 26 1.23 -14.63 -3.45
N LEU A 27 1.56 -15.89 -3.24
CA LEU A 27 1.73 -16.46 -1.90
C LEU A 27 2.84 -15.78 -1.10
N ASN A 28 3.92 -15.34 -1.76
CA ASN A 28 4.97 -14.56 -1.12
C ASN A 28 4.49 -13.16 -0.72
N ILE A 29 3.72 -12.47 -1.57
CA ILE A 29 3.08 -11.20 -1.20
C ILE A 29 2.15 -11.39 0.00
N VAL A 30 1.35 -12.45 -0.01
CA VAL A 30 0.40 -12.78 1.08
C VAL A 30 1.12 -13.00 2.40
N ARG A 31 2.28 -13.66 2.41
CA ARG A 31 3.09 -13.89 3.63
C ARG A 31 3.76 -12.62 4.14
N GLY A 32 4.07 -11.71 3.25
CA GLY A 32 4.74 -10.43 3.53
C GLY A 32 5.54 -9.98 2.31
N LEU A 33 5.20 -8.81 1.80
CA LEU A 33 5.81 -8.23 0.62
C LEU A 33 7.28 -7.89 0.88
N ASN A 34 8.19 -8.45 0.10
CA ASN A 34 9.56 -7.98 0.00
C ASN A 34 9.65 -6.86 -1.04
N ILE A 35 10.26 -5.74 -0.66
CA ILE A 35 10.58 -4.64 -1.58
C ILE A 35 11.92 -4.96 -2.24
N GLU A 36 11.87 -5.29 -3.54
CA GLU A 36 13.06 -5.58 -4.34
C GLU A 36 13.66 -4.29 -4.88
N LEU A 37 14.98 -4.18 -4.82
CA LEU A 37 15.73 -3.04 -5.36
C LEU A 37 16.51 -3.49 -6.60
N ASP A 38 16.49 -2.67 -7.66
CA ASP A 38 17.31 -2.88 -8.86
C ASP A 38 18.78 -2.50 -8.64
N LYS A 39 19.02 -1.60 -7.67
CA LYS A 39 20.35 -1.09 -7.31
C LYS A 39 20.38 -0.72 -5.83
N PRO A 40 21.56 -0.75 -5.19
CA PRO A 40 21.70 -0.33 -3.81
C PRO A 40 21.14 1.09 -3.59
N TYR A 41 20.40 1.28 -2.50
CA TYR A 41 19.93 2.61 -2.13
C TYR A 41 21.12 3.51 -1.72
N VAL A 42 21.11 4.70 -2.26
CA VAL A 42 22.07 5.75 -1.89
C VAL A 42 21.32 6.79 -1.08
N ASN A 43 21.73 6.97 0.17
CA ASN A 43 21.12 7.99 1.04
C ASN A 43 21.43 9.39 0.51
N ARG A 44 20.49 10.30 0.70
CA ARG A 44 20.69 11.72 0.45
C ARG A 44 20.04 12.53 1.57
N ASP A 45 20.54 13.72 1.78
CA ASP A 45 19.88 14.68 2.65
C ASP A 45 18.49 14.98 2.11
N THR A 46 17.49 14.75 2.94
CA THR A 46 16.11 15.08 2.60
C THR A 46 15.82 16.52 3.00
N VAL A 47 15.34 17.32 2.05
CA VAL A 47 14.89 18.68 2.36
C VAL A 47 13.58 18.57 3.15
N PRO A 48 13.53 19.10 4.37
CA PRO A 48 12.29 19.12 5.14
C PRO A 48 11.21 19.91 4.39
N CYS A 49 10.01 19.38 4.39
CA CYS A 49 8.86 20.13 3.87
C CYS A 49 8.53 21.26 4.85
N HIS A 50 8.31 22.47 4.32
CA HIS A 50 7.82 23.58 5.15
C HIS A 50 6.35 23.32 5.51
N LEU A 51 6.11 23.02 6.78
CA LEU A 51 4.81 22.72 7.35
C LEU A 51 4.42 23.85 8.31
N ASN A 52 3.24 24.42 8.13
CA ASN A 52 2.67 25.33 9.11
C ASN A 52 2.10 24.57 10.34
N SER A 53 1.59 25.30 11.33
CA SER A 53 1.08 24.68 12.56
C SER A 53 -0.11 23.76 12.32
N ASP A 54 -1.02 24.15 11.41
CA ASP A 54 -2.21 23.37 11.08
C ASP A 54 -1.84 22.08 10.33
N ASP A 55 -0.87 22.17 9.40
CA ASP A 55 -0.32 21.00 8.72
C ASP A 55 0.26 19.98 9.71
N LYS A 56 1.01 20.46 10.71
CA LYS A 56 1.60 19.60 11.76
C LYS A 56 0.52 18.91 12.60
N LEU A 57 -0.55 19.61 12.96
CA LEU A 57 -1.68 19.02 13.66
C LEU A 57 -2.36 17.94 12.81
N CYS A 58 -2.63 18.23 11.54
CA CYS A 58 -3.21 17.25 10.61
C CYS A 58 -2.35 15.99 10.44
N ILE A 59 -1.02 16.16 10.31
CA ILE A 59 -0.11 15.01 10.21
C ILE A 59 -0.09 14.21 11.51
N SER A 60 -0.08 14.88 12.68
CA SER A 60 -0.09 14.19 13.96
C SER A 60 -1.33 13.34 14.15
N ALA A 61 -2.51 13.89 13.86
CA ALA A 61 -3.77 13.15 13.93
C ALA A 61 -3.79 11.94 12.98
N GLU A 62 -3.26 12.08 11.77
CA GLU A 62 -3.17 10.97 10.81
C GLU A 62 -2.17 9.90 11.26
N VAL A 63 -1.00 10.29 11.82
CA VAL A 63 -0.01 9.35 12.39
C VAL A 63 -0.65 8.53 13.52
N GLU A 64 -1.36 9.18 14.42
CA GLU A 64 -2.08 8.50 15.50
C GLU A 64 -3.13 7.52 14.96
N SER A 65 -3.93 7.97 13.98
CA SER A 65 -4.95 7.13 13.33
C SER A 65 -4.33 5.89 12.66
N LEU A 66 -3.23 6.06 11.94
CA LEU A 66 -2.53 4.96 11.27
C LEU A 66 -1.90 3.99 12.27
N ALA A 67 -1.37 4.49 13.38
CA ALA A 67 -0.82 3.67 14.45
C ALA A 67 -1.91 2.86 15.16
N GLN A 68 -3.08 3.46 15.44
CA GLN A 68 -4.21 2.79 16.06
C GLN A 68 -4.74 1.60 15.27
N ILE A 69 -4.76 1.71 13.93
CA ILE A 69 -5.21 0.62 13.05
C ILE A 69 -4.08 -0.31 12.61
N GLY A 70 -2.86 -0.14 13.13
CA GLY A 70 -1.70 -0.99 12.89
C GLY A 70 -1.07 -0.87 11.49
N VAL A 71 -1.28 0.26 10.79
CA VAL A 71 -0.65 0.53 9.48
C VAL A 71 0.81 0.89 9.64
N ILE A 72 1.13 1.61 10.73
CA ILE A 72 2.48 1.99 11.10
C ILE A 72 2.77 1.57 12.54
N GLU A 73 4.04 1.40 12.85
CA GLU A 73 4.54 1.08 14.18
C GLU A 73 5.77 1.93 14.52
N ARG A 74 6.09 2.05 15.80
CA ARG A 74 7.33 2.70 16.24
C ARG A 74 8.52 1.90 15.78
N SER A 75 9.58 2.58 15.40
CA SER A 75 10.81 1.98 14.89
C SER A 75 12.03 2.54 15.60
N VAL A 76 13.15 1.86 15.38
CA VAL A 76 14.49 2.28 15.79
C VAL A 76 15.38 2.41 14.56
N HIS A 77 16.50 3.12 14.69
CA HIS A 77 17.47 3.24 13.61
C HIS A 77 18.19 1.90 13.36
N GLU A 78 18.38 1.59 12.10
CA GLU A 78 19.10 0.40 11.65
C GLU A 78 19.90 0.68 10.37
N ALA A 79 20.81 -0.24 10.03
CA ALA A 79 21.63 -0.09 8.83
C ALA A 79 20.77 -0.14 7.54
N GLU A 80 21.19 0.65 6.55
CA GLU A 80 20.56 0.73 5.22
C GLU A 80 19.09 1.16 5.26
N GLU A 81 18.66 1.85 6.29
CA GLU A 81 17.29 2.36 6.36
C GLU A 81 17.05 3.53 5.41
N VAL A 82 15.80 3.67 5.00
CA VAL A 82 15.33 4.80 4.18
C VAL A 82 14.33 5.60 4.99
N ILE A 83 14.72 6.84 5.33
CA ILE A 83 13.84 7.78 6.00
C ILE A 83 13.31 8.77 4.97
N SER A 84 12.03 8.65 4.65
CA SER A 84 11.38 9.50 3.66
C SER A 84 10.65 10.66 4.31
N PRO A 85 10.64 11.86 3.69
CA PRO A 85 9.90 13.00 4.22
C PRO A 85 8.39 12.77 4.11
N VAL A 86 7.66 13.40 5.02
CA VAL A 86 6.19 13.41 5.04
C VAL A 86 5.68 14.76 4.55
N PHE A 87 4.62 14.77 3.76
CA PHE A 87 3.94 15.97 3.32
C PHE A 87 2.43 15.78 3.27
N LEU A 88 1.69 16.89 3.18
CA LEU A 88 0.24 16.90 3.03
C LEU A 88 -0.15 17.26 1.60
N VAL A 89 -1.17 16.58 1.09
CA VAL A 89 -1.86 16.96 -0.14
C VAL A 89 -3.31 17.27 0.20
N LYS A 90 -3.76 18.47 -0.16
CA LYS A 90 -5.16 18.87 -0.05
C LYS A 90 -5.98 18.12 -1.10
N LYS A 91 -7.05 17.49 -0.68
CA LYS A 91 -8.00 16.85 -1.59
C LYS A 91 -9.03 17.87 -2.09
N SER A 92 -9.77 17.48 -3.13
CA SER A 92 -10.86 18.29 -3.70
C SER A 92 -12.00 18.59 -2.70
N ASP A 93 -12.21 17.70 -1.73
CA ASP A 93 -13.20 17.85 -0.66
C ASP A 93 -12.72 18.75 0.50
N GLY A 94 -11.53 19.36 0.37
CA GLY A 94 -10.91 20.21 1.40
C GLY A 94 -10.20 19.45 2.50
N SER A 95 -10.34 18.14 2.59
CA SER A 95 -9.59 17.29 3.53
C SER A 95 -8.13 17.11 3.09
N PHE A 96 -7.30 16.64 4.01
CA PHE A 96 -5.88 16.40 3.72
C PHE A 96 -5.59 14.90 3.63
N ARG A 97 -4.63 14.57 2.77
CA ARG A 97 -4.00 13.25 2.74
C ARG A 97 -2.54 13.39 3.11
N LYS A 98 -2.11 12.69 4.14
CA LYS A 98 -0.69 12.51 4.42
C LYS A 98 -0.09 11.58 3.39
N ILE A 99 1.03 11.95 2.82
CA ILE A 99 1.75 11.13 1.84
C ILE A 99 3.20 10.99 2.29
N LEU A 100 3.66 9.75 2.35
CA LEU A 100 5.09 9.45 2.46
C LEU A 100 5.73 9.73 1.10
N ASN A 101 6.72 10.60 1.05
CA ASN A 101 7.39 10.95 -0.20
C ASN A 101 8.41 9.89 -0.60
N LEU A 102 7.95 8.89 -1.30
CA LEU A 102 8.79 7.80 -1.82
C LEU A 102 9.41 8.10 -3.19
N LYS A 103 9.21 9.31 -3.76
CA LYS A 103 9.66 9.66 -5.12
C LYS A 103 11.15 9.37 -5.36
N TYR A 104 12.00 9.67 -4.39
CA TYR A 104 13.43 9.39 -4.53
C TYR A 104 13.72 7.90 -4.35
N PHE A 105 13.15 7.27 -3.34
CA PHE A 105 13.30 5.83 -3.09
C PHE A 105 12.81 4.99 -4.27
N ASN A 106 11.71 5.37 -4.90
CA ASN A 106 11.16 4.67 -6.07
C ASN A 106 12.12 4.56 -7.25
N GLN A 107 13.20 5.36 -7.32
CA GLN A 107 14.24 5.24 -8.36
C GLN A 107 15.16 4.03 -8.14
N PHE A 108 15.10 3.41 -6.99
CA PHE A 108 15.88 2.22 -6.61
C PHE A 108 15.01 0.96 -6.58
N VAL A 109 13.70 1.12 -6.44
CA VAL A 109 12.76 0.00 -6.40
C VAL A 109 12.64 -0.62 -7.77
N LYS A 110 12.71 -1.95 -7.83
CA LYS A 110 12.56 -2.72 -9.05
C LYS A 110 11.22 -2.38 -9.72
N TYR A 111 11.32 -1.87 -10.93
CA TYR A 111 10.16 -1.50 -11.72
C TYR A 111 9.85 -2.59 -12.74
N GLU A 112 8.61 -3.05 -12.74
CA GLU A 112 8.09 -3.92 -13.78
C GLU A 112 6.91 -3.22 -14.46
N HIS A 113 6.94 -3.16 -15.79
CA HIS A 113 5.86 -2.57 -16.56
C HIS A 113 4.55 -3.29 -16.25
N PHE A 114 3.53 -2.53 -15.95
CA PHE A 114 2.20 -3.02 -15.63
C PHE A 114 1.14 -2.19 -16.34
N LYS A 115 0.22 -2.87 -17.02
CA LYS A 115 -0.95 -2.25 -17.64
C LYS A 115 -2.19 -2.60 -16.81
N MET A 116 -2.87 -1.58 -16.32
CA MET A 116 -4.17 -1.74 -15.67
C MET A 116 -5.24 -2.07 -16.73
N GLU A 117 -6.29 -2.75 -16.31
CA GLU A 117 -7.47 -2.95 -17.16
C GLU A 117 -8.04 -1.61 -17.61
N SER A 118 -8.42 -1.53 -18.88
CA SER A 118 -8.98 -0.33 -19.47
C SER A 118 -10.51 -0.36 -19.42
N LEU A 119 -11.12 0.82 -19.57
CA LEU A 119 -12.58 0.91 -19.71
C LEU A 119 -13.09 0.08 -20.89
N ASP A 120 -12.33 0.00 -22.00
CA ASP A 120 -12.70 -0.80 -23.16
C ASP A 120 -12.84 -2.30 -22.83
N ASN A 121 -11.94 -2.80 -21.95
CA ASN A 121 -12.05 -4.19 -21.48
C ASN A 121 -13.32 -4.42 -20.66
N VAL A 122 -13.70 -3.45 -19.82
CA VAL A 122 -14.95 -3.51 -19.06
C VAL A 122 -16.16 -3.48 -20.00
N LEU A 123 -16.17 -2.55 -20.96
CA LEU A 123 -17.26 -2.44 -21.94
C LEU A 123 -17.43 -3.70 -22.79
N ALA A 124 -16.33 -4.41 -23.11
CA ALA A 124 -16.37 -5.65 -23.86
C ALA A 124 -17.01 -6.82 -23.08
N LEU A 125 -17.07 -6.75 -21.76
CA LEU A 125 -17.75 -7.73 -20.91
C LEU A 125 -19.25 -7.44 -20.73
N MET A 126 -19.70 -6.24 -21.07
CA MET A 126 -21.08 -5.82 -20.86
C MET A 126 -21.99 -6.37 -21.95
N THR A 127 -23.12 -6.95 -21.54
CA THR A 127 -24.22 -7.33 -22.43
C THR A 127 -25.45 -6.48 -22.15
N PRO A 128 -26.37 -6.32 -23.11
CA PRO A 128 -27.64 -5.65 -22.85
C PRO A 128 -28.37 -6.27 -21.66
N ASP A 129 -28.92 -5.41 -20.81
CA ASP A 129 -29.70 -5.80 -19.62
C ASP A 129 -28.91 -6.59 -18.54
N CYS A 130 -27.57 -6.57 -18.56
CA CYS A 130 -26.78 -7.21 -17.54
C CYS A 130 -26.88 -6.48 -16.18
N PHE A 131 -26.91 -7.24 -15.09
CA PHE A 131 -26.79 -6.67 -13.75
C PHE A 131 -25.33 -6.29 -13.48
N MET A 132 -25.13 -5.11 -12.89
CA MET A 132 -23.81 -4.62 -12.53
C MET A 132 -23.74 -4.29 -11.06
N THR A 133 -22.59 -4.55 -10.45
CA THR A 133 -22.27 -4.13 -9.09
C THR A 133 -20.86 -3.58 -9.03
N SER A 134 -20.60 -2.66 -8.11
CA SER A 134 -19.27 -2.17 -7.84
C SER A 134 -18.88 -2.45 -6.39
N VAL A 135 -17.64 -2.83 -6.16
CA VAL A 135 -17.08 -3.06 -4.83
C VAL A 135 -15.92 -2.11 -4.62
N ASP A 136 -16.07 -1.18 -3.67
CA ASP A 136 -14.99 -0.29 -3.24
C ASP A 136 -14.26 -0.87 -2.04
N LEU A 137 -12.95 -1.04 -2.16
CA LEU A 137 -12.10 -1.59 -1.11
C LEU A 137 -11.51 -0.48 -0.25
N ARG A 138 -12.04 -0.34 0.95
CA ARG A 138 -11.54 0.65 1.90
C ARG A 138 -10.11 0.33 2.35
N LYS A 139 -9.20 1.31 2.18
CA LYS A 139 -7.78 1.19 2.62
C LYS A 139 -7.05 -0.03 2.02
N ALA A 140 -7.34 -0.35 0.77
CA ALA A 140 -6.95 -1.56 0.08
C ALA A 140 -5.47 -1.96 0.28
N TYR A 141 -4.53 -1.06 0.03
CA TYR A 141 -3.09 -1.36 0.16
C TYR A 141 -2.67 -1.71 1.59
N TYR A 142 -3.32 -1.13 2.59
CA TYR A 142 -2.98 -1.42 4.00
C TYR A 142 -3.36 -2.85 4.44
N SER A 143 -4.05 -3.62 3.62
CA SER A 143 -4.28 -5.04 3.88
C SER A 143 -3.06 -5.91 3.61
N VAL A 144 -2.13 -5.45 2.76
CA VAL A 144 -0.89 -6.14 2.42
C VAL A 144 0.19 -5.84 3.47
N MET A 145 0.74 -6.85 4.09
CA MET A 145 1.84 -6.73 5.04
C MET A 145 3.18 -6.55 4.31
N ILE A 146 4.04 -5.69 4.82
CA ILE A 146 5.45 -5.62 4.39
C ILE A 146 6.27 -6.62 5.23
N ALA A 147 7.10 -7.41 4.55
CA ALA A 147 8.03 -8.31 5.21
C ALA A 147 8.96 -7.55 6.18
N PRO A 148 9.26 -8.09 7.36
CA PRO A 148 10.10 -7.40 8.36
C PRO A 148 11.42 -6.87 7.79
N SER A 149 12.08 -7.64 6.91
CA SER A 149 13.33 -7.24 6.23
C SER A 149 13.22 -6.01 5.34
N SER A 150 12.00 -5.67 4.87
CA SER A 150 11.75 -4.56 3.96
C SER A 150 11.16 -3.31 4.64
N ARG A 151 10.75 -3.40 5.91
CA ARG A 151 10.16 -2.26 6.63
C ARG A 151 11.15 -1.11 6.80
N LYS A 152 12.43 -1.40 6.86
CA LYS A 152 13.51 -0.42 6.90
C LYS A 152 13.49 0.58 5.73
N TYR A 153 12.88 0.24 4.62
CA TYR A 153 12.79 1.10 3.43
C TYR A 153 11.61 2.08 3.43
N VAL A 154 10.70 1.96 4.38
CA VAL A 154 9.47 2.77 4.44
C VAL A 154 9.30 3.46 5.79
N LYS A 155 10.39 4.04 6.28
CA LYS A 155 10.42 4.79 7.52
C LYS A 155 10.22 6.29 7.30
N PHE A 156 9.78 6.96 8.35
CA PHE A 156 9.72 8.42 8.42
C PHE A 156 9.89 8.91 9.86
N LEU A 157 10.36 10.12 9.99
CA LEU A 157 10.51 10.79 11.29
C LEU A 157 9.35 11.77 11.50
N TRP A 158 8.69 11.69 12.66
CA TRP A 158 7.65 12.63 13.05
C TRP A 158 7.71 12.95 14.54
N ASN A 159 7.77 14.24 14.87
CA ASN A 159 7.89 14.75 16.25
C ASN A 159 8.97 14.02 17.07
N GLY A 160 10.14 13.82 16.50
CA GLY A 160 11.26 13.13 17.14
C GLY A 160 11.12 11.62 17.28
N GLN A 161 10.01 11.04 16.87
CA GLN A 161 9.77 9.61 16.86
C GLN A 161 9.96 9.03 15.46
N LEU A 162 10.77 7.97 15.35
CA LEU A 162 10.91 7.19 14.12
C LEU A 162 9.75 6.20 14.01
N TRP A 163 9.10 6.20 12.87
CA TRP A 163 7.99 5.33 12.49
C TRP A 163 8.36 4.52 11.26
N GLN A 164 7.80 3.32 11.14
CA GLN A 164 7.87 2.50 9.93
C GLN A 164 6.49 1.99 9.53
N TYR A 165 6.29 1.78 8.23
CA TYR A 165 5.09 1.13 7.75
C TYR A 165 5.17 -0.38 7.99
N PHE A 166 4.14 -0.90 8.64
CA PHE A 166 3.91 -2.33 8.82
C PHE A 166 3.21 -2.94 7.61
N SER A 167 2.38 -2.14 6.94
CA SER A 167 1.64 -2.51 5.74
C SER A 167 2.00 -1.58 4.58
N LEU A 168 1.63 -1.98 3.36
CA LEU A 168 2.00 -1.32 2.11
C LEU A 168 1.56 0.15 2.10
N PRO A 169 2.49 1.14 2.08
CA PRO A 169 2.14 2.54 2.02
C PRO A 169 1.62 2.92 0.65
N ASN A 170 0.82 3.96 0.55
CA ASN A 170 0.52 4.57 -0.75
C ASN A 170 1.75 5.29 -1.30
N GLY A 171 2.06 5.08 -2.59
CA GLY A 171 3.10 5.79 -3.31
C GLY A 171 4.38 5.01 -3.59
N LEU A 172 4.46 3.74 -3.23
CA LEU A 172 5.51 2.85 -3.71
C LEU A 172 5.24 2.52 -5.18
N SER A 173 6.28 2.54 -6.03
CA SER A 173 6.13 2.42 -7.48
C SER A 173 5.45 1.13 -7.96
N GLY A 174 5.52 0.06 -7.18
CA GLY A 174 4.90 -1.24 -7.49
C GLY A 174 3.48 -1.46 -6.94
N ASP A 175 2.94 -0.54 -6.13
CA ASP A 175 1.68 -0.74 -5.41
C ASP A 175 0.51 -1.21 -6.28
N PRO A 176 0.18 -0.56 -7.42
CA PRO A 176 -0.95 -0.97 -8.23
C PRO A 176 -0.76 -2.37 -8.81
N ARG A 177 0.46 -2.70 -9.24
CA ARG A 177 0.78 -4.02 -9.79
C ARG A 177 0.66 -5.12 -8.74
N ILE A 178 1.27 -4.89 -7.57
CA ILE A 178 1.26 -5.82 -6.45
C ILE A 178 -0.19 -6.11 -6.04
N PHE A 179 -0.97 -5.07 -5.82
CA PHE A 179 -2.36 -5.22 -5.40
C PHE A 179 -3.23 -5.88 -6.47
N THR A 180 -3.07 -5.51 -7.75
CA THR A 180 -3.80 -6.15 -8.84
C THR A 180 -3.48 -7.64 -8.97
N ARG A 181 -2.22 -8.05 -8.75
CA ARG A 181 -1.85 -9.48 -8.74
C ARG A 181 -2.61 -10.25 -7.66
N VAL A 182 -2.71 -9.69 -6.46
CA VAL A 182 -3.49 -10.27 -5.36
C VAL A 182 -4.98 -10.33 -5.74
N MET A 183 -5.52 -9.24 -6.26
CA MET A 183 -6.94 -9.16 -6.64
C MET A 183 -7.32 -10.10 -7.79
N LYS A 184 -6.43 -10.32 -8.77
CA LYS A 184 -6.68 -11.26 -9.88
C LYS A 184 -6.98 -12.68 -9.41
N VAL A 185 -6.36 -13.14 -8.33
CA VAL A 185 -6.68 -14.44 -7.74
C VAL A 185 -8.10 -14.46 -7.16
N LEU A 186 -8.49 -13.38 -6.46
CA LEU A 186 -9.86 -13.29 -5.93
C LEU A 186 -10.90 -13.19 -7.04
N PHE A 187 -10.61 -12.43 -8.10
CA PHE A 187 -11.49 -12.34 -9.26
C PHE A 187 -11.62 -13.69 -10.00
N SER A 188 -10.57 -14.51 -10.09
CA SER A 188 -10.70 -15.85 -10.67
C SER A 188 -11.67 -16.72 -9.89
N VAL A 189 -11.64 -16.66 -8.55
CA VAL A 189 -12.63 -17.38 -7.72
C VAL A 189 -14.05 -16.87 -7.96
N ILE A 190 -14.23 -15.54 -8.08
CA ILE A 190 -15.54 -14.96 -8.36
C ILE A 190 -16.05 -15.40 -9.73
N ARG A 191 -15.19 -15.44 -10.76
CA ARG A 191 -15.53 -15.93 -12.10
C ARG A 191 -15.95 -17.40 -12.11
N GLU A 192 -15.31 -18.25 -11.33
CA GLU A 192 -15.69 -19.64 -11.14
C GLU A 192 -17.12 -19.80 -10.58
N HIS A 193 -17.63 -18.77 -9.90
CA HIS A 193 -19.00 -18.72 -9.39
C HIS A 193 -19.98 -18.01 -10.34
N GLY A 194 -19.57 -17.74 -11.58
CA GLY A 194 -20.44 -17.25 -12.65
C GLY A 194 -20.59 -15.73 -12.74
N ALA A 195 -19.69 -14.95 -12.13
CA ALA A 195 -19.67 -13.51 -12.34
C ALA A 195 -18.58 -13.11 -13.35
N ASP A 196 -18.95 -12.30 -14.34
CA ASP A 196 -18.01 -11.68 -15.26
C ASP A 196 -17.38 -10.44 -14.58
N CYS A 197 -16.02 -10.43 -14.40
CA CYS A 197 -15.32 -9.34 -13.70
C CYS A 197 -13.85 -9.22 -14.16
#